data_989a247ebdc773f1a70ffa83c447e249
#
_entry.id   989a247ebdc773f1a70ffa83c447e249
#
_cell.length_a   1.000
_cell.length_b   1.000
_cell.length_c   1.000
_cell.angle_alpha   90.00
_cell.angle_beta   90.00
_cell.angle_gamma   90.00
#
_symmetry.space_group_name_H-M   'P 1'
#
loop_
_entity.id
_entity.type
_entity.pdbx_description
1 polymer ?
#
loop_
_entity_poly.entity_id
_entity_poly.type
_entity_poly.pdbx_seq_one_letter_code
_entity_poly.pdbx_strand_id
1 'polypeptide(L)' 'PKIEIYRPALGKPALYPDDPHVIAVASDVQLDTALPQLDLNDPAAIVAFLLAKLALV' A
#
# COMPACT_ATOMS: atom_id res chain seq x y z
N PRO A 1 -11.23 3.60 3.87
CA PRO A 1 -9.93 2.94 3.72
C PRO A 1 -9.39 3.07 2.31
N LYS A 2 -8.06 3.14 2.20
CA LYS A 2 -7.41 3.24 0.91
C LYS A 2 -6.02 2.62 0.94
N ILE A 3 -5.52 2.26 -0.24
CA ILE A 3 -4.15 1.79 -0.43
C ILE A 3 -3.40 2.89 -1.16
N GLU A 4 -2.27 3.30 -0.62
CA GLU A 4 -1.41 4.26 -1.28
C GLU A 4 -0.46 3.54 -2.24
N ILE A 5 -0.30 4.09 -3.44
CA ILE A 5 0.76 3.67 -4.35
C ILE A 5 1.89 4.67 -4.21
N TYR A 6 3.05 4.21 -3.71
CA TYR A 6 4.16 5.08 -3.41
C TYR A 6 5.42 4.62 -4.13
N ARG A 7 5.94 5.50 -4.98
CA ARG A 7 7.18 5.29 -5.70
C ARG A 7 8.16 6.41 -5.35
N PRO A 8 9.11 6.17 -4.44
CA PRO A 8 10.05 7.21 -3.99
C PRO A 8 10.81 7.88 -5.13
N ALA A 9 11.09 7.15 -6.20
CA ALA A 9 11.82 7.69 -7.34
C ALA A 9 11.08 8.84 -8.05
N LEU A 10 9.77 8.99 -7.84
CA LEU A 10 8.99 10.10 -8.40
C LEU A 10 9.17 11.40 -7.64
N GLY A 11 9.82 11.38 -6.48
CA GLY A 11 10.16 12.57 -5.71
C GLY A 11 9.00 13.20 -4.93
N LYS A 12 7.82 12.58 -4.91
CA LYS A 12 6.68 13.07 -4.15
C LYS A 12 6.73 12.47 -2.74
N PRO A 13 6.34 13.24 -1.70
CA PRO A 13 6.28 12.70 -0.36
C PRO A 13 5.17 11.66 -0.20
N ALA A 14 5.40 10.69 0.68
CA ALA A 14 4.39 9.71 1.00
C ALA A 14 3.25 10.35 1.80
N LEU A 15 2.02 9.86 1.59
CA LEU A 15 0.85 10.32 2.32
C LEU A 15 0.58 9.48 3.56
N TYR A 16 0.97 8.20 3.53
CA TYR A 16 0.57 7.23 4.56
C TYR A 16 1.01 7.61 5.99
N PRO A 17 2.13 8.30 6.23
CA PRO A 17 2.49 8.63 7.61
C PRO A 17 1.49 9.56 8.29
N ASP A 18 0.79 10.39 7.51
CA ASP A 18 -0.12 11.40 8.03
C ASP A 18 -1.59 11.13 7.70
N ASP A 19 -1.91 10.01 7.06
CA ASP A 19 -3.27 9.68 6.65
C ASP A 19 -3.72 8.36 7.29
N PRO A 20 -4.58 8.44 8.34
CA PRO A 20 -5.03 7.23 9.04
C PRO A 20 -5.96 6.34 8.20
N HIS A 21 -6.43 6.81 7.05
CA HIS A 21 -7.27 6.01 6.17
C HIS A 21 -6.47 5.09 5.25
N VAL A 22 -5.14 5.27 5.18
CA VAL A 22 -4.28 4.39 4.42
C VAL A 22 -4.05 3.11 5.22
N ILE A 23 -4.51 1.98 4.69
CA ILE A 23 -4.44 0.68 5.37
C ILE A 23 -3.30 -0.19 4.87
N ALA A 24 -2.71 0.16 3.73
CA ALA A 24 -1.57 -0.53 3.16
C ALA A 24 -0.89 0.39 2.14
N VAL A 25 0.35 0.09 1.82
CA VAL A 25 1.09 0.83 0.81
C VAL A 25 1.68 -0.14 -0.21
N ALA A 26 1.49 0.15 -1.49
CA ALA A 26 2.09 -0.60 -2.58
C ALA A 26 3.28 0.19 -3.12
N SER A 27 4.43 -0.43 -3.20
CA SER A 27 5.67 0.25 -3.60
C SER A 27 6.57 -0.68 -4.40
N ASP A 28 7.49 -0.08 -5.12
CA ASP A 28 8.54 -0.80 -5.85
C ASP A 28 9.84 -0.94 -5.05
N VAL A 29 9.86 -0.44 -3.82
CA VAL A 29 11.02 -0.54 -2.92
C VAL A 29 10.56 -0.96 -1.53
N GLN A 30 11.48 -1.50 -0.74
CA GLN A 30 11.20 -1.80 0.66
C GLN A 30 11.09 -0.51 1.45
N LEU A 31 9.99 -0.35 2.19
CA LEU A 31 9.74 0.84 2.99
C LEU A 31 9.90 0.53 4.48
N ASP A 32 10.25 1.55 5.25
CA ASP A 32 10.27 1.47 6.71
C ASP A 32 8.91 1.92 7.25
N THR A 33 7.98 0.99 7.33
CA THR A 33 6.62 1.29 7.79
C THR A 33 6.04 0.08 8.52
N ALA A 34 5.17 0.35 9.49
CA ALA A 34 4.40 -0.69 10.17
C ALA A 34 3.18 -1.14 9.37
N LEU A 35 2.81 -0.43 8.31
CA LEU A 35 1.69 -0.81 7.46
C LEU A 35 2.04 -2.05 6.61
N PRO A 36 1.04 -2.86 6.27
CA PRO A 36 1.24 -3.90 5.27
C PRO A 36 1.78 -3.29 3.98
N GLN A 37 2.85 -3.88 3.46
CA GLN A 37 3.44 -3.43 2.21
C GLN A 37 3.19 -4.44 1.12
N LEU A 38 2.76 -3.94 -0.05
CA LEU A 38 2.49 -4.73 -1.24
C LEU A 38 3.49 -4.38 -2.32
N ASP A 39 3.83 -5.36 -3.16
CA ASP A 39 4.74 -5.17 -4.27
C ASP A 39 3.97 -4.64 -5.48
N LEU A 40 4.34 -3.44 -5.98
CA LEU A 40 3.74 -2.87 -7.18
C LEU A 40 3.88 -3.77 -8.40
N ASN A 41 4.91 -4.61 -8.42
CA ASN A 41 5.16 -5.52 -9.55
C ASN A 41 4.43 -6.85 -9.40
N ASP A 42 3.59 -6.98 -8.37
CA ASP A 42 2.78 -8.19 -8.13
C ASP A 42 1.30 -7.80 -8.01
N PRO A 43 0.62 -7.57 -9.13
CA PRO A 43 -0.79 -7.18 -9.10
C PRO A 43 -1.69 -8.23 -8.45
N ALA A 44 -1.34 -9.51 -8.56
CA ALA A 44 -2.13 -10.58 -7.95
C ALA A 44 -2.12 -10.47 -6.43
N ALA A 45 -1.00 -10.10 -5.83
CA ALA A 45 -0.90 -9.90 -4.38
C ALA A 45 -1.77 -8.72 -3.94
N ILE A 46 -1.81 -7.65 -4.73
CA ILE A 46 -2.66 -6.48 -4.43
C ILE A 46 -4.14 -6.87 -4.47
N VAL A 47 -4.54 -7.59 -5.49
CA VAL A 47 -5.93 -8.08 -5.62
C VAL A 47 -6.27 -9.00 -4.45
N ALA A 48 -5.39 -9.93 -4.10
CA ALA A 48 -5.61 -10.85 -2.99
C ALA A 48 -5.79 -10.09 -1.67
N PHE A 49 -4.99 -9.05 -1.43
CA PHE A 49 -5.10 -8.22 -0.23
C PHE A 49 -6.47 -7.53 -0.19
N LEU A 50 -6.89 -6.92 -1.30
CA LEU A 50 -8.17 -6.23 -1.38
C LEU A 50 -9.33 -7.19 -1.14
N LEU A 51 -9.30 -8.37 -1.77
CA LEU A 51 -10.35 -9.36 -1.59
C LEU A 51 -10.42 -9.84 -0.14
N ALA A 52 -9.27 -10.05 0.51
CA ALA A 52 -9.25 -10.45 1.91
C ALA A 52 -9.89 -9.38 2.81
N LYS A 53 -9.66 -8.11 2.54
CA LYS A 53 -10.25 -7.02 3.31
C LYS A 53 -11.75 -6.91 3.07
N LEU A 54 -12.21 -7.08 1.84
CA LEU A 54 -13.63 -7.01 1.51
C LEU A 54 -14.39 -8.25 1.97
N ALA A 55 -13.76 -9.41 2.01
CA ALA A 55 -14.39 -10.65 2.42
C ALA A 55 -14.67 -10.73 3.92
N LEU A 56 -14.17 -9.79 4.69
CA LEU A 56 -14.40 -9.74 6.14
C LEU A 56 -15.76 -9.17 6.53
N VAL A 57 -16.54 -8.79 5.56
CA VAL A 57 -17.89 -8.26 5.81
C VAL A 57 -18.88 -9.34 6.11
#